data_f3f0829ad55e6b3fbb3f71428f88aa55
#
_entry.id   f3f0829ad55e6b3fbb3f71428f88aa55
#
_cell.length_a   1.000
_cell.length_b   1.000
_cell.length_c   1.000
_cell.angle_alpha   90.00
_cell.angle_beta   90.00
_cell.angle_gamma   90.00
#
_symmetry.space_group_name_H-M   'P 1'
#
loop_
_entity.id
_entity.type
_entity.pdbx_description
1 polymer ?
#
loop_
_entity_poly.entity_id
_entity_poly.type
_entity_poly.pdbx_seq_one_letter_code
_entity_poly.pdbx_strand_id
1 'polypeptide(L)'
;RDEPGSPAASYGNAGHFSPYASLSLNRTDVLSDVPAMLLSSTGPLALKWNYVPRMLPWFFKFILNTTKNKMMHTAKNMHQILDLALPAYDELFDEIELEGLVENKGILYIWNDKDLKSRDLEIRVRDELGVKQQLVSKDEIHDLEPNIKPFYHAGVYYPYARHARNPKKILLKFFELFLKKGGKFEKKDIKDIQFNSEKPVFVTDNERYDFDRIVIACGAFSKKLTDNL
;
A
#
# COMPACT_ATOMS: atom_id res chain seq x y z
N ARG A 1 15.79 14.21 1.24
CA ARG A 1 16.52 13.11 0.57
C ARG A 1 16.94 13.56 -0.82
N ASP A 2 16.79 12.70 -1.83
CA ASP A 2 17.25 12.98 -3.19
C ASP A 2 16.17 13.67 -4.03
N GLU A 3 16.51 13.97 -5.29
CA GLU A 3 15.58 14.56 -6.26
C GLU A 3 14.32 13.69 -6.46
N PRO A 4 13.16 14.29 -6.80
CA PRO A 4 11.99 13.53 -7.20
C PRO A 4 12.32 12.53 -8.31
N GLY A 5 11.83 11.27 -8.18
CA GLY A 5 12.17 10.20 -9.12
C GLY A 5 13.49 9.46 -8.83
N SER A 6 14.24 9.83 -7.78
CA SER A 6 15.35 9.03 -7.28
C SER A 6 14.86 7.74 -6.58
N PRO A 7 15.73 6.73 -6.35
CA PRO A 7 15.34 5.47 -5.73
C PRO A 7 14.69 5.64 -4.35
N ALA A 8 13.37 5.57 -4.32
CA ALA A 8 12.50 5.64 -3.15
C ALA A 8 11.31 4.69 -3.34
N ALA A 9 10.40 4.60 -2.38
CA ALA A 9 9.25 3.69 -2.46
C ALA A 9 8.39 3.89 -3.72
N SER A 10 8.25 5.13 -4.21
CA SER A 10 7.50 5.45 -5.42
C SER A 10 8.27 5.21 -6.73
N TYR A 11 9.57 4.89 -6.67
CA TYR A 11 10.41 4.69 -7.86
C TYR A 11 10.11 3.38 -8.59
N GLY A 12 9.96 2.28 -7.85
CA GLY A 12 9.89 0.92 -8.39
C GLY A 12 9.03 0.01 -7.54
N ASN A 13 7.82 0.47 -7.17
CA ASN A 13 6.82 -0.38 -6.54
C ASN A 13 6.08 -1.23 -7.59
N ALA A 14 5.16 -2.10 -7.14
CA ALA A 14 4.37 -2.95 -8.02
C ALA A 14 3.36 -2.19 -8.90
N GLY A 15 3.17 -0.89 -8.70
CA GLY A 15 2.30 -0.06 -9.53
C GLY A 15 0.81 -0.33 -9.38
N HIS A 16 0.38 -1.06 -8.38
CA HIS A 16 -1.03 -1.40 -8.20
C HIS A 16 -1.81 -0.28 -7.51
N PHE A 17 -2.92 0.12 -8.11
CA PHE A 17 -3.98 0.90 -7.46
C PHE A 17 -5.03 -0.09 -6.99
N SER A 18 -5.02 -0.40 -5.69
CA SER A 18 -5.73 -1.55 -5.11
C SER A 18 -6.80 -1.11 -4.10
N PRO A 19 -7.99 -0.66 -4.55
CA PRO A 19 -9.06 -0.23 -3.65
C PRO A 19 -9.61 -1.38 -2.78
N TYR A 20 -9.36 -2.61 -3.17
CA TYR A 20 -9.72 -3.83 -2.46
C TYR A 20 -8.77 -4.21 -1.30
N ALA A 21 -7.63 -3.53 -1.15
CA ALA A 21 -6.57 -3.90 -0.20
C ALA A 21 -6.86 -3.44 1.24
N SER A 22 -8.09 -3.59 1.71
CA SER A 22 -8.54 -3.17 3.05
C SER A 22 -8.15 -4.13 4.17
N LEU A 23 -7.81 -5.38 3.85
CA LEU A 23 -7.44 -6.38 4.84
C LEU A 23 -5.96 -6.29 5.23
N SER A 24 -5.71 -6.20 6.53
CA SER A 24 -4.35 -6.24 7.08
C SER A 24 -3.84 -7.67 7.25
N LEU A 25 -2.51 -7.84 7.39
CA LEU A 25 -1.87 -9.13 7.57
C LEU A 25 -2.10 -9.74 8.98
N ASN A 26 -2.52 -8.95 9.96
CA ASN A 26 -2.75 -9.42 11.32
C ASN A 26 -4.11 -10.13 11.45
N ARG A 27 -4.21 -11.30 10.84
CA ARG A 27 -5.38 -12.17 10.82
C ARG A 27 -5.05 -13.54 11.41
N THR A 28 -6.05 -14.20 11.96
CA THR A 28 -5.89 -15.51 12.59
C THR A 28 -5.48 -16.61 11.60
N ASP A 29 -6.00 -16.57 10.37
CA ASP A 29 -5.65 -17.49 9.31
C ASP A 29 -4.17 -17.36 8.89
N VAL A 30 -3.64 -16.14 8.80
CA VAL A 30 -2.21 -15.92 8.51
C VAL A 30 -1.32 -16.40 9.65
N LEU A 31 -1.74 -16.22 10.91
CA LEU A 31 -0.94 -16.67 12.06
C LEU A 31 -0.77 -18.19 12.10
N SER A 32 -1.77 -18.96 11.67
CA SER A 32 -1.68 -20.42 11.60
C SER A 32 -0.63 -20.91 10.61
N ASP A 33 -0.36 -20.12 9.57
CA ASP A 33 0.57 -20.47 8.50
C ASP A 33 2.03 -20.06 8.78
N VAL A 34 2.24 -19.20 9.78
CA VAL A 34 3.59 -18.67 10.14
C VAL A 34 4.62 -19.78 10.37
N PRO A 35 4.33 -20.88 11.12
CA PRO A 35 5.31 -21.95 11.30
C PRO A 35 5.74 -22.60 9.97
N ALA A 36 4.78 -22.87 9.08
CA ALA A 36 5.06 -23.45 7.76
C ALA A 36 5.86 -22.49 6.88
N MET A 37 5.53 -21.20 6.92
CA MET A 37 6.28 -20.16 6.19
C MET A 37 7.73 -20.02 6.64
N LEU A 38 8.00 -20.16 7.95
CA LEU A 38 9.34 -20.07 8.53
C LEU A 38 10.21 -21.30 8.21
N LEU A 39 9.59 -22.48 8.07
CA LEU A 39 10.28 -23.73 7.73
C LEU A 39 10.55 -23.87 6.23
N SER A 40 9.89 -23.10 5.41
CA SER A 40 10.06 -23.14 3.95
C SER A 40 11.25 -22.28 3.51
N SER A 41 12.17 -22.86 2.77
CA SER A 41 13.31 -22.13 2.16
C SER A 41 12.89 -21.13 1.08
N THR A 42 11.69 -21.30 0.52
CA THR A 42 11.09 -20.43 -0.50
C THR A 42 9.87 -19.67 0.02
N GLY A 43 9.63 -19.75 1.32
CA GLY A 43 8.47 -19.12 1.96
C GLY A 43 8.53 -17.59 1.93
N PRO A 44 7.37 -16.93 2.03
CA PRO A 44 7.30 -15.47 1.97
C PRO A 44 7.83 -14.79 3.25
N LEU A 45 8.11 -15.54 4.31
CA LEU A 45 8.56 -15.02 5.60
C LEU A 45 10.00 -15.42 5.87
N ALA A 46 10.91 -14.44 5.89
CA ALA A 46 12.28 -14.61 6.29
C ALA A 46 12.60 -13.79 7.55
N LEU A 47 13.16 -14.42 8.58
CA LEU A 47 13.55 -13.76 9.82
C LEU A 47 15.09 -13.61 9.91
N LYS A 48 15.52 -12.41 10.25
CA LYS A 48 16.87 -12.17 10.75
C LYS A 48 16.93 -12.53 12.24
N TRP A 49 17.36 -13.71 12.60
CA TRP A 49 17.32 -14.26 13.97
C TRP A 49 17.99 -13.36 15.02
N ASN A 50 19.10 -12.70 14.66
CA ASN A 50 19.78 -11.73 15.53
C ASN A 50 18.97 -10.45 15.79
N TYR A 51 17.92 -10.18 14.97
CA TYR A 51 17.07 -9.01 15.14
C TYR A 51 15.75 -9.33 15.87
N VAL A 52 15.39 -10.61 15.96
CA VAL A 52 14.14 -11.08 16.60
C VAL A 52 13.94 -10.52 18.01
N PRO A 53 14.94 -10.49 18.93
CA PRO A 53 14.75 -9.92 20.26
C PRO A 53 14.27 -8.47 20.26
N ARG A 54 14.72 -7.67 19.30
CA ARG A 54 14.29 -6.26 19.15
C ARG A 54 12.86 -6.14 18.61
N MET A 55 12.39 -7.16 17.89
CA MET A 55 11.04 -7.20 17.32
C MET A 55 9.98 -7.78 18.27
N LEU A 56 10.37 -8.45 19.36
CA LEU A 56 9.44 -9.09 20.29
C LEU A 56 8.30 -8.17 20.78
N PRO A 57 8.54 -6.91 21.18
CA PRO A 57 7.46 -6.03 21.62
C PRO A 57 6.45 -5.74 20.49
N TRP A 58 6.93 -5.64 19.25
CA TRP A 58 6.08 -5.47 18.08
C TRP A 58 5.29 -6.75 17.76
N PHE A 59 5.92 -7.92 17.78
CA PHE A 59 5.23 -9.19 17.57
C PHE A 59 4.12 -9.42 18.60
N PHE A 60 4.38 -9.09 19.86
CA PHE A 60 3.37 -9.21 20.91
C PHE A 60 2.15 -8.32 20.61
N LYS A 61 2.37 -7.06 20.26
CA LYS A 61 1.29 -6.15 19.85
C LYS A 61 0.59 -6.64 18.59
N PHE A 62 1.33 -7.18 17.62
CA PHE A 62 0.76 -7.74 16.40
C PHE A 62 -0.23 -8.87 16.72
N ILE A 63 0.18 -9.84 17.54
CA ILE A 63 -0.66 -10.98 17.96
C ILE A 63 -1.90 -10.49 18.73
N LEU A 64 -1.74 -9.56 19.67
CA LEU A 64 -2.87 -8.99 20.43
C LEU A 64 -3.89 -8.26 19.55
N ASN A 65 -3.53 -7.88 18.35
CA ASN A 65 -4.40 -7.20 17.39
C ASN A 65 -4.95 -8.10 16.28
N THR A 66 -4.77 -9.42 16.34
CA THR A 66 -5.29 -10.39 15.36
C THR A 66 -6.71 -10.88 15.65
N THR A 67 -7.41 -10.33 16.63
CA THR A 67 -8.80 -10.73 16.89
C THR A 67 -9.73 -10.32 15.74
N LYS A 68 -10.78 -11.12 15.47
CA LYS A 68 -11.75 -10.85 14.39
C LYS A 68 -12.33 -9.44 14.49
N ASN A 69 -12.70 -8.98 15.67
CA ASN A 69 -13.28 -7.65 15.86
C ASN A 69 -12.31 -6.51 15.50
N LYS A 70 -11.04 -6.63 15.90
CA LYS A 70 -10.01 -5.65 15.57
C LYS A 70 -9.67 -5.66 14.08
N MET A 71 -9.60 -6.85 13.48
CA MET A 71 -9.41 -7.01 12.05
C MET A 71 -10.53 -6.33 11.27
N MET A 72 -11.80 -6.60 11.63
CA MET A 72 -12.96 -5.96 10.98
C MET A 72 -12.99 -4.45 11.16
N HIS A 73 -12.66 -3.97 12.37
CA HIS A 73 -12.55 -2.53 12.64
C HIS A 73 -11.48 -1.88 11.72
N THR A 74 -10.31 -2.48 11.64
CA THR A 74 -9.22 -2.01 10.77
C THR A 74 -9.65 -2.05 9.30
N ALA A 75 -10.24 -3.16 8.84
CA ALA A 75 -10.67 -3.32 7.47
C ALA A 75 -11.71 -2.27 7.05
N LYS A 76 -12.69 -1.97 7.92
CA LYS A 76 -13.70 -0.93 7.66
C LYS A 76 -13.07 0.46 7.52
N ASN A 77 -12.19 0.84 8.45
CA ASN A 77 -11.54 2.15 8.40
C ASN A 77 -10.60 2.29 7.19
N MET A 78 -9.86 1.22 6.87
CA MET A 78 -9.02 1.20 5.67
C MET A 78 -9.85 1.29 4.39
N HIS A 79 -10.98 0.59 4.33
CA HIS A 79 -11.86 0.62 3.16
C HIS A 79 -12.39 2.04 2.90
N GLN A 80 -12.82 2.77 3.94
CA GLN A 80 -13.29 4.14 3.80
C GLN A 80 -12.24 5.08 3.17
N ILE A 81 -10.96 4.89 3.50
CA ILE A 81 -9.87 5.67 2.91
C ILE A 81 -9.59 5.20 1.48
N LEU A 82 -9.55 3.90 1.25
CA LEU A 82 -9.25 3.32 -0.06
C LEU A 82 -10.34 3.59 -1.10
N ASP A 83 -11.60 3.69 -0.67
CA ASP A 83 -12.73 3.99 -1.54
C ASP A 83 -12.65 5.41 -2.13
N LEU A 84 -12.00 6.34 -1.42
CA LEU A 84 -11.73 7.69 -1.89
C LEU A 84 -10.52 7.77 -2.84
N ALA A 85 -9.68 6.74 -2.90
CA ALA A 85 -8.40 6.82 -3.59
C ALA A 85 -8.55 6.91 -5.12
N LEU A 86 -9.39 6.07 -5.73
CA LEU A 86 -9.57 6.09 -7.19
C LEU A 86 -10.21 7.39 -7.69
N PRO A 87 -11.30 7.91 -7.10
CA PRO A 87 -11.83 9.22 -7.47
C PRO A 87 -10.80 10.35 -7.35
N ALA A 88 -10.03 10.37 -6.26
CA ALA A 88 -8.96 11.37 -6.09
C ALA A 88 -7.84 11.25 -7.13
N TYR A 89 -7.50 10.03 -7.55
CA TYR A 89 -6.56 9.83 -8.66
C TYR A 89 -7.16 10.25 -10.00
N ASP A 90 -8.45 10.04 -10.24
CA ASP A 90 -9.11 10.46 -11.48
C ASP A 90 -9.02 11.99 -11.65
N GLU A 91 -9.32 12.76 -10.61
CA GLU A 91 -9.15 14.22 -10.61
C GLU A 91 -7.71 14.65 -10.96
N LEU A 92 -6.71 13.96 -10.41
CA LEU A 92 -5.30 14.27 -10.69
C LEU A 92 -4.89 13.82 -12.10
N PHE A 93 -5.41 12.70 -12.58
CA PHE A 93 -5.11 12.15 -13.90
C PHE A 93 -5.70 12.98 -15.04
N ASP A 94 -6.81 13.67 -14.80
CA ASP A 94 -7.40 14.60 -15.76
C ASP A 94 -6.51 15.84 -16.01
N GLU A 95 -5.60 16.16 -15.07
CA GLU A 95 -4.67 17.27 -15.19
C GLU A 95 -3.32 16.90 -15.84
N ILE A 96 -3.05 15.63 -16.07
CA ILE A 96 -1.78 15.14 -16.66
C ILE A 96 -2.03 14.21 -17.84
N GLU A 97 -1.15 14.25 -18.82
CA GLU A 97 -1.15 13.28 -19.92
C GLU A 97 -0.56 11.95 -19.44
N LEU A 98 -1.40 10.94 -19.34
CA LEU A 98 -0.97 9.61 -18.86
C LEU A 98 -0.25 8.77 -19.93
N GLU A 99 -0.47 9.04 -21.23
CA GLU A 99 0.21 8.36 -22.36
C GLU A 99 0.26 6.83 -22.23
N GLY A 100 -0.80 6.22 -21.74
CA GLY A 100 -0.85 4.78 -21.49
C GLY A 100 -0.02 4.30 -20.29
N LEU A 101 0.35 5.20 -19.36
CA LEU A 101 1.07 4.84 -18.14
C LEU A 101 0.21 4.14 -17.10
N VAL A 102 -1.11 4.23 -17.21
CA VAL A 102 -2.07 3.55 -16.32
C VAL A 102 -2.99 2.66 -17.14
N GLU A 103 -3.12 1.42 -16.73
CA GLU A 103 -4.05 0.45 -17.30
C GLU A 103 -5.22 0.19 -16.36
N ASN A 104 -6.44 0.21 -16.94
CA ASN A 104 -7.70 -0.03 -16.24
C ASN A 104 -8.25 -1.43 -16.58
N LYS A 105 -7.39 -2.46 -16.50
CA LYS A 105 -7.74 -3.84 -16.86
C LYS A 105 -8.07 -4.71 -15.66
N GLY A 106 -8.20 -4.11 -14.48
CA GLY A 106 -8.37 -4.86 -13.26
C GLY A 106 -7.08 -5.57 -12.81
N ILE A 107 -7.22 -6.38 -11.76
CA ILE A 107 -6.14 -7.23 -11.25
C ILE A 107 -6.72 -8.61 -10.95
N LEU A 108 -6.00 -9.64 -11.40
CA LEU A 108 -6.33 -11.03 -11.19
C LEU A 108 -5.41 -11.65 -10.13
N TYR A 109 -6.00 -12.17 -9.05
CA TYR A 109 -5.31 -13.03 -8.09
C TYR A 109 -5.63 -14.49 -8.40
N ILE A 110 -4.61 -15.33 -8.48
CA ILE A 110 -4.73 -16.75 -8.78
C ILE A 110 -4.11 -17.59 -7.66
N TRP A 111 -4.69 -18.74 -7.41
CA TRP A 111 -4.20 -19.70 -6.41
C TRP A 111 -4.06 -21.09 -6.99
N ASN A 112 -3.04 -21.78 -6.52
CA ASN A 112 -2.82 -23.16 -6.90
C ASN A 112 -3.51 -24.16 -5.93
N ASP A 113 -4.05 -23.66 -4.83
CA ASP A 113 -4.80 -24.47 -3.88
C ASP A 113 -6.16 -24.87 -4.43
N LYS A 114 -6.51 -26.16 -4.31
CA LYS A 114 -7.84 -26.66 -4.70
C LYS A 114 -8.92 -26.24 -3.70
N ASP A 115 -8.54 -26.00 -2.45
CA ASP A 115 -9.45 -25.63 -1.39
C ASP A 115 -9.39 -24.11 -1.14
N LEU A 116 -10.47 -23.42 -1.52
CA LEU A 116 -10.60 -21.98 -1.30
C LEU A 116 -10.94 -21.61 0.14
N LYS A 117 -11.12 -22.58 1.06
CA LYS A 117 -11.46 -22.28 2.46
C LYS A 117 -10.45 -21.34 3.13
N SER A 118 -9.17 -21.44 2.78
CA SER A 118 -8.14 -20.53 3.25
C SER A 118 -8.37 -19.07 2.79
N ARG A 119 -9.15 -18.86 1.73
CA ARG A 119 -9.47 -17.53 1.16
C ARG A 119 -10.87 -17.03 1.49
N ASP A 120 -11.71 -17.88 2.04
CA ASP A 120 -13.09 -17.59 2.40
C ASP A 120 -13.23 -16.34 3.27
N LEU A 121 -12.33 -16.17 4.25
CA LEU A 121 -12.34 -15.00 5.12
C LEU A 121 -12.09 -13.70 4.34
N GLU A 122 -11.12 -13.71 3.43
CA GLU A 122 -10.80 -12.54 2.61
C GLU A 122 -11.96 -12.16 1.68
N ILE A 123 -12.53 -13.16 1.02
CA ILE A 123 -13.65 -12.97 0.09
C ILE A 123 -14.85 -12.42 0.84
N ARG A 124 -15.26 -13.04 1.93
CA ARG A 124 -16.41 -12.60 2.73
C ARG A 124 -16.25 -11.20 3.31
N VAL A 125 -15.08 -10.88 3.86
CA VAL A 125 -14.85 -9.54 4.42
C VAL A 125 -14.91 -8.47 3.34
N ARG A 126 -14.37 -8.73 2.15
CA ARG A 126 -14.47 -7.80 1.03
C ARG A 126 -15.90 -7.65 0.53
N ASP A 127 -16.68 -8.73 0.49
CA ASP A 127 -18.11 -8.68 0.16
C ASP A 127 -18.91 -7.85 1.18
N GLU A 128 -18.66 -8.07 2.49
CA GLU A 128 -19.26 -7.27 3.57
C GLU A 128 -18.94 -5.77 3.48
N LEU A 129 -17.76 -5.43 2.93
CA LEU A 129 -17.34 -4.05 2.71
C LEU A 129 -17.84 -3.48 1.37
N GLY A 130 -18.51 -4.27 0.54
CA GLY A 130 -19.01 -3.83 -0.76
C GLY A 130 -17.94 -3.74 -1.86
N VAL A 131 -16.75 -4.33 -1.63
CA VAL A 131 -15.69 -4.40 -2.64
C VAL A 131 -16.15 -5.20 -3.85
N LYS A 132 -16.06 -4.62 -5.04
CA LYS A 132 -16.39 -5.30 -6.29
C LYS A 132 -15.31 -6.32 -6.62
N GLN A 133 -15.67 -7.59 -6.53
CA GLN A 133 -14.82 -8.73 -6.83
C GLN A 133 -15.62 -9.81 -7.55
N GLN A 134 -14.93 -10.64 -8.32
CA GLN A 134 -15.51 -11.75 -9.07
C GLN A 134 -14.67 -13.00 -8.82
N LEU A 135 -15.29 -14.06 -8.33
CA LEU A 135 -14.64 -15.37 -8.29
C LEU A 135 -14.54 -15.89 -9.71
N VAL A 136 -13.36 -16.35 -10.09
CA VAL A 136 -13.08 -16.86 -11.44
C VAL A 136 -12.59 -18.30 -11.38
N SER A 137 -13.16 -19.12 -12.24
CA SER A 137 -12.78 -20.51 -12.46
C SER A 137 -11.45 -20.63 -13.21
N LYS A 138 -10.93 -21.85 -13.29
CA LYS A 138 -9.72 -22.14 -14.05
C LYS A 138 -9.83 -21.74 -15.52
N ASP A 139 -10.98 -22.00 -16.15
CA ASP A 139 -11.19 -21.70 -17.57
C ASP A 139 -11.28 -20.19 -17.80
N GLU A 140 -12.01 -19.47 -16.95
CA GLU A 140 -12.08 -18.01 -16.99
C GLU A 140 -10.70 -17.35 -16.75
N ILE A 141 -9.86 -17.92 -15.87
CA ILE A 141 -8.47 -17.45 -15.71
C ILE A 141 -7.68 -17.65 -17.00
N HIS A 142 -7.84 -18.80 -17.64
CA HIS A 142 -7.15 -19.06 -18.91
C HIS A 142 -7.57 -18.10 -20.02
N ASP A 143 -8.85 -17.77 -20.08
CA ASP A 143 -9.38 -16.79 -21.04
C ASP A 143 -8.85 -15.38 -20.79
N LEU A 144 -8.72 -14.99 -19.51
CA LEU A 144 -8.16 -13.69 -19.12
C LEU A 144 -6.64 -13.60 -19.36
N GLU A 145 -5.92 -14.68 -19.08
CA GLU A 145 -4.45 -14.72 -19.12
C GLU A 145 -3.94 -16.03 -19.76
N PRO A 146 -4.09 -16.21 -21.08
CA PRO A 146 -3.79 -17.47 -21.77
C PRO A 146 -2.30 -17.84 -21.74
N ASN A 147 -1.42 -16.89 -21.46
CA ASN A 147 0.04 -17.12 -21.41
C ASN A 147 0.51 -17.64 -20.04
N ILE A 148 -0.34 -17.68 -19.02
CA ILE A 148 0.02 -18.25 -17.73
C ILE A 148 -0.11 -19.76 -17.77
N LYS A 149 0.97 -20.49 -17.45
CA LYS A 149 0.93 -21.94 -17.32
C LYS A 149 -0.15 -22.35 -16.30
N PRO A 150 -1.02 -23.32 -16.62
CA PRO A 150 -2.24 -23.63 -15.84
C PRO A 150 -1.97 -24.43 -14.56
N PHE A 151 -1.16 -23.90 -13.64
CA PHE A 151 -0.93 -24.44 -12.29
C PHE A 151 -1.99 -24.01 -11.27
N TYR A 152 -2.84 -23.05 -11.63
CA TYR A 152 -3.91 -22.48 -10.83
C TYR A 152 -5.19 -23.31 -10.86
N HIS A 153 -6.03 -23.16 -9.83
CA HIS A 153 -7.33 -23.80 -9.73
C HIS A 153 -8.49 -22.83 -9.64
N ALA A 154 -8.27 -21.67 -9.05
CA ALA A 154 -9.26 -20.62 -8.91
C ALA A 154 -8.58 -19.26 -8.73
N GLY A 155 -9.36 -18.19 -8.84
CA GLY A 155 -8.89 -16.84 -8.63
C GLY A 155 -9.99 -15.88 -8.20
N VAL A 156 -9.57 -14.65 -7.94
CA VAL A 156 -10.46 -13.49 -7.78
C VAL A 156 -9.99 -12.37 -8.70
N TYR A 157 -10.93 -11.83 -9.45
CA TYR A 157 -10.72 -10.69 -10.32
C TYR A 157 -11.31 -9.43 -9.68
N TYR A 158 -10.53 -8.35 -9.66
CA TYR A 158 -10.89 -7.03 -9.15
C TYR A 158 -11.01 -6.04 -10.31
N PRO A 159 -12.19 -5.83 -10.89
CA PRO A 159 -12.35 -5.10 -12.16
C PRO A 159 -11.99 -3.61 -12.07
N TYR A 160 -12.12 -3.00 -10.89
CA TYR A 160 -11.81 -1.58 -10.69
C TYR A 160 -10.37 -1.28 -10.27
N ALA A 161 -9.56 -2.31 -10.05
CA ALA A 161 -8.14 -2.12 -9.80
C ALA A 161 -7.42 -1.63 -11.07
N ARG A 162 -6.36 -0.84 -10.87
CA ARG A 162 -5.58 -0.29 -11.98
C ARG A 162 -4.11 -0.63 -11.80
N HIS A 163 -3.36 -0.51 -12.87
CA HIS A 163 -1.93 -0.79 -12.86
C HIS A 163 -1.14 0.35 -13.50
N ALA A 164 -0.12 0.84 -12.78
CA ALA A 164 0.86 1.78 -13.31
C ALA A 164 1.97 1.03 -14.02
N ARG A 165 2.10 1.19 -15.33
CA ARG A 165 3.21 0.61 -16.11
C ARG A 165 4.57 1.16 -15.71
N ASN A 166 4.61 2.41 -15.26
CA ASN A 166 5.83 3.04 -14.82
C ASN A 166 5.55 4.05 -13.69
N PRO A 167 5.60 3.61 -12.42
CA PRO A 167 5.35 4.46 -11.26
C PRO A 167 6.25 5.71 -11.20
N LYS A 168 7.51 5.57 -11.61
CA LYS A 168 8.46 6.70 -11.67
C LYS A 168 7.98 7.78 -12.64
N LYS A 169 7.54 7.41 -13.85
CA LYS A 169 7.06 8.40 -14.82
C LYS A 169 5.83 9.13 -14.32
N ILE A 170 4.90 8.42 -13.67
CA ILE A 170 3.71 9.04 -13.08
C ILE A 170 4.11 10.03 -11.99
N LEU A 171 5.03 9.65 -11.09
CA LEU A 171 5.57 10.54 -10.07
C LEU A 171 6.17 11.82 -10.68
N LEU A 172 6.97 11.69 -11.75
CA LEU A 172 7.57 12.84 -12.41
C LEU A 172 6.53 13.75 -13.06
N LYS A 173 5.49 13.22 -13.69
CA LYS A 173 4.37 14.02 -14.22
C LYS A 173 3.63 14.79 -13.12
N PHE A 174 3.38 14.18 -11.97
CA PHE A 174 2.84 14.91 -10.82
C PHE A 174 3.78 16.00 -10.31
N PHE A 175 5.07 15.74 -10.31
CA PHE A 175 6.05 16.76 -9.91
C PHE A 175 6.10 17.93 -10.90
N GLU A 176 6.05 17.65 -12.19
CA GLU A 176 5.95 18.69 -13.24
C GLU A 176 4.68 19.52 -13.08
N LEU A 177 3.52 18.88 -12.84
CA LEU A 177 2.27 19.57 -12.55
C LEU A 177 2.37 20.46 -11.30
N PHE A 178 2.97 19.95 -10.22
CA PHE A 178 3.21 20.70 -9.00
C PHE A 178 4.01 21.97 -9.27
N LEU A 179 5.11 21.89 -10.00
CA LEU A 179 5.92 23.06 -10.38
C LEU A 179 5.15 24.03 -11.28
N LYS A 180 4.39 23.51 -12.26
CA LYS A 180 3.54 24.32 -13.16
C LYS A 180 2.46 25.09 -12.39
N LYS A 181 1.94 24.52 -11.30
CA LYS A 181 0.99 25.19 -10.39
C LYS A 181 1.66 26.17 -9.41
N GLY A 182 2.95 26.45 -9.55
CA GLY A 182 3.69 27.39 -8.69
C GLY A 182 4.30 26.77 -7.44
N GLY A 183 4.27 25.45 -7.31
CA GLY A 183 4.93 24.73 -6.22
C GLY A 183 6.45 24.94 -6.26
N LYS A 184 7.07 24.98 -5.08
CA LYS A 184 8.53 25.08 -4.94
C LYS A 184 9.10 23.81 -4.33
N PHE A 185 10.18 23.34 -4.90
CA PHE A 185 10.92 22.20 -4.38
C PHE A 185 12.25 22.66 -3.77
N GLU A 186 12.48 22.28 -2.53
CA GLU A 186 13.75 22.48 -1.84
C GLU A 186 14.26 21.18 -1.25
N LYS A 187 15.51 20.86 -1.52
CA LYS A 187 16.18 19.68 -0.98
C LYS A 187 16.80 20.04 0.36
N LYS A 188 16.08 19.73 1.44
CA LYS A 188 16.53 20.02 2.81
C LYS A 188 16.30 18.81 3.72
N ASP A 189 17.17 18.65 4.71
CA ASP A 189 17.06 17.62 5.74
C ASP A 189 16.35 18.22 6.97
N ILE A 190 15.07 17.88 7.11
CA ILE A 190 14.27 18.33 8.26
C ILE A 190 14.66 17.48 9.47
N LYS A 191 15.14 18.14 10.52
CA LYS A 191 15.59 17.49 11.76
C LYS A 191 14.49 17.40 12.81
N ASP A 192 13.62 18.43 12.85
CA ASP A 192 12.59 18.54 13.88
C ASP A 192 11.40 19.33 13.34
N ILE A 193 10.26 19.13 13.98
CA ILE A 193 9.05 19.92 13.78
C ILE A 193 8.68 20.54 15.12
N GLN A 194 8.60 21.84 15.16
CA GLN A 194 8.22 22.61 16.36
C GLN A 194 6.94 23.40 16.08
N PHE A 195 6.32 23.92 17.12
CA PHE A 195 5.18 24.80 16.98
C PHE A 195 5.51 26.16 17.60
N ASN A 196 5.22 27.22 16.84
CA ASN A 196 5.27 28.59 17.32
C ASN A 196 3.82 29.12 17.32
N SER A 197 3.22 29.25 18.51
CA SER A 197 1.85 29.74 18.69
C SER A 197 0.85 29.01 17.80
N GLU A 198 0.73 27.80 17.64
CA GLU A 198 -0.14 27.01 16.75
C GLU A 198 0.35 26.81 15.31
N LYS A 199 1.38 27.54 14.85
CA LYS A 199 1.94 27.34 13.50
C LYS A 199 3.09 26.35 13.53
N PRO A 200 3.10 25.37 12.61
CA PRO A 200 4.20 24.41 12.49
C PRO A 200 5.43 25.05 11.87
N VAL A 201 6.59 24.71 12.40
CA VAL A 201 7.91 25.20 12.00
C VAL A 201 8.80 24.02 11.67
N PHE A 202 9.30 23.95 10.45
CA PHE A 202 10.37 23.00 10.09
C PHE A 202 11.72 23.53 10.55
N VAL A 203 12.47 22.66 11.21
CA VAL A 203 13.82 22.97 11.71
C VAL A 203 14.83 22.11 10.94
N THR A 204 15.82 22.80 10.36
CA THR A 204 17.02 22.20 9.76
C THR A 204 18.23 22.50 10.68
N ASP A 205 19.44 22.07 10.28
CA ASP A 205 20.66 22.38 11.04
C ASP A 205 20.92 23.90 11.12
N ASN A 206 20.50 24.69 10.11
CA ASN A 206 20.88 26.11 9.97
C ASN A 206 19.69 27.07 9.87
N GLU A 207 18.48 26.57 9.61
CA GLU A 207 17.34 27.41 9.23
C GLU A 207 16.05 26.91 9.86
N ARG A 208 15.08 27.82 9.94
CA ARG A 208 13.71 27.55 10.42
C ARG A 208 12.74 28.08 9.36
N TYR A 209 11.66 27.32 9.13
CA TYR A 209 10.63 27.65 8.14
C TYR A 209 9.26 27.57 8.77
N ASP A 210 8.56 28.70 8.81
CA ASP A 210 7.19 28.79 9.32
C ASP A 210 6.20 28.48 8.20
N PHE A 211 5.18 27.69 8.50
CA PHE A 211 4.09 27.34 7.58
C PHE A 211 2.74 27.44 8.29
N ASP A 212 1.68 27.67 7.53
CA ASP A 212 0.32 27.60 8.05
C ASP A 212 -0.13 26.14 8.25
N ARG A 213 0.33 25.22 7.38
CA ARG A 213 0.06 23.79 7.45
C ARG A 213 1.23 23.00 6.92
N ILE A 214 1.42 21.80 7.47
CA ILE A 214 2.42 20.84 6.98
C ILE A 214 1.78 19.47 6.71
N VAL A 215 2.36 18.75 5.74
CA VAL A 215 2.04 17.34 5.49
C VAL A 215 3.32 16.52 5.65
N ILE A 216 3.31 15.56 6.55
CA ILE A 216 4.43 14.66 6.78
C ILE A 216 4.22 13.40 5.93
N ALA A 217 4.93 13.28 4.81
CA ALA A 217 4.84 12.16 3.87
C ALA A 217 6.15 11.38 3.78
N CYS A 218 6.81 11.13 4.94
CA CYS A 218 8.14 10.50 5.02
C CYS A 218 8.07 8.96 5.14
N GLY A 219 6.91 8.35 4.95
CA GLY A 219 6.73 6.89 5.06
C GLY A 219 7.20 6.36 6.42
N ALA A 220 8.02 5.32 6.43
CA ALA A 220 8.54 4.71 7.66
C ALA A 220 9.40 5.65 8.54
N PHE A 221 9.84 6.77 8.00
CA PHE A 221 10.64 7.76 8.74
C PHE A 221 9.80 8.86 9.40
N SER A 222 8.49 8.92 9.13
CA SER A 222 7.59 9.92 9.70
C SER A 222 7.66 9.93 11.22
N LYS A 223 7.73 8.74 11.84
CA LYS A 223 7.79 8.60 13.29
C LYS A 223 8.94 9.42 13.94
N LYS A 224 10.10 9.50 13.29
CA LYS A 224 11.24 10.27 13.81
C LYS A 224 10.94 11.76 13.96
N LEU A 225 10.03 12.29 13.15
CA LEU A 225 9.62 13.69 13.19
C LEU A 225 8.42 13.93 14.11
N THR A 226 7.65 12.87 14.42
CA THR A 226 6.41 12.97 15.20
C THR A 226 6.54 12.48 16.64
N ASP A 227 7.65 11.86 17.03
CA ASP A 227 7.82 11.32 18.40
C ASP A 227 7.83 12.41 19.47
N ASN A 228 8.05 13.69 19.10
CA ASN A 228 8.06 14.84 20.00
C ASN A 228 6.83 15.75 19.84
N LEU A 229 5.85 15.38 19.03
CA LEU A 229 4.57 16.08 18.81
C LEU A 229 3.44 15.48 19.68
#